data_29ec7161b92852672b0023fa72a64690
#
_entry.id   29ec7161b92852672b0023fa72a64690
#
_cell.length_a   1.000
_cell.length_b   1.000
_cell.length_c   1.000
_cell.angle_alpha   90.00
_cell.angle_beta   90.00
_cell.angle_gamma   90.00
#
_symmetry.space_group_name_H-M   'P 1'
#
loop_
_entity.id
_entity.type
_entity.pdbx_description
1 polymer ?
#
loop_
_entity_poly.entity_id
_entity_poly.type
_entity_poly.pdbx_seq_one_letter_code
_entity_poly.pdbx_strand_id
1 'polypeptide(L)'
;KHGGTEFLPEKVDYRKLARVYRFDGIGKNICNCVADDGTAPGFEIDGDTSGKLLKIVLKTGLRRAYKSAARWTRAFGGAVVVMKIADSRKLDEEAGKGKIVGFNVYPCSMVKVENADYDTDQTSPNFGDPKWFTVTMRNGDKVRVHRSRCEIFYGEEVPSAEGMESSITGNELIFGDSALVAVMKRLEKLGMSEEGIADMMSELNVAYYQWKGFDAKLSMKDGLSLVKRRMEAVEMGKSTNRAIIGDIEDKYTVIKTHLAGVPETTYRQMQLVAAAAHLPVAKIFGESSSGLSTTGEGNRKMYDKKVETWMEDHVTEQVEHLVSEILVRNLGKDGDVTITWNSVTQPTDEEFTKMVKDQSEYFHTFIEDGVLTPEEVRTIMFKNGHTFKLSLPEEKQEDDEE
;
A
#
# COMPACT_ATOMS: atom_id res chain seq x y z
N LYS A 1 -23.52 5.80 -30.43
CA LYS A 1 -22.03 5.75 -30.52
C LYS A 1 -21.59 4.78 -29.45
N HIS A 2 -21.24 3.54 -29.83
CA HIS A 2 -20.59 2.58 -28.95
C HIS A 2 -19.16 3.08 -28.76
N GLY A 3 -18.91 3.71 -27.63
CA GLY A 3 -17.55 4.01 -27.20
C GLY A 3 -16.87 2.68 -26.85
N GLY A 4 -16.11 2.15 -27.80
CA GLY A 4 -15.11 1.15 -27.48
C GLY A 4 -14.22 1.74 -26.39
N THR A 5 -13.92 0.97 -25.36
CA THR A 5 -12.86 1.29 -24.41
C THR A 5 -11.53 1.20 -25.17
N GLU A 6 -11.16 2.26 -25.87
CA GLU A 6 -9.79 2.40 -26.35
C GLU A 6 -8.92 2.51 -25.11
N PHE A 7 -8.02 1.55 -24.93
CA PHE A 7 -6.90 1.66 -24.00
C PHE A 7 -5.92 2.67 -24.60
N LEU A 8 -6.30 3.95 -24.59
CA LEU A 8 -5.37 5.02 -24.94
C LEU A 8 -4.37 5.15 -23.80
N PRO A 9 -3.09 5.09 -24.09
CA PRO A 9 -2.06 5.31 -23.09
C PRO A 9 -2.17 6.75 -22.58
N GLU A 10 -2.49 6.91 -21.30
CA GLU A 10 -2.47 8.20 -20.62
C GLU A 10 -1.14 8.33 -19.87
N LYS A 11 -0.50 9.50 -19.99
CA LYS A 11 0.69 9.80 -19.17
C LYS A 11 0.32 9.75 -17.69
N VAL A 12 1.17 9.11 -16.90
CA VAL A 12 1.03 9.08 -15.45
C VAL A 12 1.21 10.51 -14.90
N ASP A 13 0.16 11.04 -14.29
CA ASP A 13 0.21 12.32 -13.59
C ASP A 13 0.49 12.10 -12.11
N TYR A 14 1.73 12.32 -11.69
CA TYR A 14 2.15 12.22 -10.28
C TYR A 14 1.35 13.13 -9.35
N ARG A 15 0.79 14.26 -9.84
CA ARG A 15 -0.08 15.12 -9.04
C ARG A 15 -1.42 14.44 -8.78
N LYS A 16 -1.93 13.72 -9.77
CA LYS A 16 -3.17 12.93 -9.64
C LYS A 16 -2.95 11.77 -8.66
N LEU A 17 -1.84 11.03 -8.79
CA LEU A 17 -1.45 9.98 -7.84
C LEU A 17 -1.35 10.51 -6.40
N ALA A 18 -0.68 11.65 -6.22
CA ALA A 18 -0.55 12.28 -4.91
C ALA A 18 -1.90 12.71 -4.31
N ARG A 19 -2.84 13.20 -5.13
CA ARG A 19 -4.19 13.54 -4.69
C ARG A 19 -4.95 12.29 -4.24
N VAL A 20 -4.94 11.23 -5.04
CA VAL A 20 -5.60 9.96 -4.70
C VAL A 20 -4.98 9.40 -3.41
N TYR A 21 -3.66 9.30 -3.33
CA TYR A 21 -3.00 8.81 -2.12
C TYR A 21 -3.34 9.63 -0.86
N ARG A 22 -3.53 10.96 -1.00
CA ARG A 22 -3.78 11.84 0.14
C ARG A 22 -5.25 11.91 0.55
N PHE A 23 -6.17 11.94 -0.40
CA PHE A 23 -7.58 12.27 -0.18
C PHE A 23 -8.54 11.11 -0.39
N ASP A 24 -8.14 10.06 -1.10
CA ASP A 24 -8.91 8.84 -1.27
C ASP A 24 -8.43 7.77 -0.30
N GLY A 25 -9.29 7.40 0.66
CA GLY A 25 -8.98 6.38 1.66
C GLY A 25 -8.76 4.99 1.05
N ILE A 26 -9.49 4.66 0.00
CA ILE A 26 -9.41 3.37 -0.69
C ILE A 26 -8.09 3.29 -1.47
N GLY A 27 -7.77 4.31 -2.27
CA GLY A 27 -6.51 4.38 -3.01
C GLY A 27 -5.29 4.36 -2.08
N LYS A 28 -5.34 5.08 -0.96
CA LYS A 28 -4.31 5.03 0.07
C LYS A 28 -4.14 3.63 0.67
N ASN A 29 -5.26 2.94 0.96
CA ASN A 29 -5.22 1.60 1.52
C ASN A 29 -4.62 0.59 0.53
N ILE A 30 -4.97 0.67 -0.76
CA ILE A 30 -4.38 -0.15 -1.82
C ILE A 30 -2.85 -0.03 -1.86
N CYS A 31 -2.32 1.18 -1.70
CA CYS A 31 -0.87 1.39 -1.65
C CYS A 31 -0.25 0.84 -0.36
N ASN A 32 -0.87 1.12 0.78
CA ASN A 32 -0.23 0.91 2.07
C ASN A 32 -0.36 -0.52 2.60
N CYS A 33 -1.50 -1.21 2.37
CA CYS A 33 -1.76 -2.49 3.02
C CYS A 33 -0.65 -3.52 2.78
N VAL A 34 -0.22 -3.70 1.52
CA VAL A 34 0.85 -4.67 1.18
C VAL A 34 2.20 -4.23 1.78
N ALA A 35 2.56 -2.95 1.60
CA ALA A 35 3.82 -2.41 2.13
C ALA A 35 3.88 -2.45 3.66
N ASP A 36 2.76 -2.14 4.34
CA ASP A 36 2.71 -2.13 5.79
C ASP A 36 2.70 -3.53 6.37
N ASP A 37 1.89 -4.43 5.82
CA ASP A 37 1.80 -5.81 6.29
C ASP A 37 3.12 -6.57 6.05
N GLY A 38 3.78 -6.37 4.91
CA GLY A 38 5.07 -6.99 4.61
C GLY A 38 6.21 -6.45 5.48
N THR A 39 6.21 -5.16 5.77
CA THR A 39 7.30 -4.54 6.54
C THR A 39 7.07 -4.52 8.06
N ALA A 40 5.84 -4.78 8.53
CA ALA A 40 5.49 -4.74 9.95
C ALA A 40 6.20 -5.80 10.80
N PRO A 41 6.28 -7.07 10.35
CA PRO A 41 6.92 -8.12 11.13
C PRO A 41 8.42 -7.88 11.36
N GLY A 42 9.08 -7.14 10.43
CA GLY A 42 10.52 -6.96 10.42
C GLY A 42 11.24 -8.20 9.87
N PHE A 43 12.57 -8.20 10.01
CA PHE A 43 13.43 -9.25 9.48
C PHE A 43 14.51 -9.65 10.50
N GLU A 44 15.11 -10.79 10.27
CA GLU A 44 16.30 -11.29 10.95
C GLU A 44 17.48 -11.25 9.98
N ILE A 45 18.69 -11.10 10.51
CA ILE A 45 19.93 -11.15 9.73
C ILE A 45 20.51 -12.55 9.90
N ASP A 46 20.73 -13.24 8.81
CA ASP A 46 21.27 -14.58 8.86
C ASP A 46 22.66 -14.62 9.51
N GLY A 47 22.83 -15.53 10.46
CA GLY A 47 24.05 -15.60 11.27
C GLY A 47 24.12 -14.67 12.48
N ASP A 48 23.17 -13.73 12.69
CA ASP A 48 23.07 -12.92 13.92
C ASP A 48 22.27 -13.63 15.02
N THR A 49 22.78 -14.72 15.54
CA THR A 49 22.14 -15.50 16.61
C THR A 49 21.86 -14.69 17.88
N SER A 50 22.58 -13.59 18.09
CA SER A 50 22.45 -12.75 19.29
C SER A 50 21.52 -11.54 19.08
N GLY A 51 21.09 -11.28 17.86
CA GLY A 51 20.31 -10.08 17.48
C GLY A 51 21.05 -8.76 17.74
N LYS A 52 22.36 -8.79 17.94
CA LYS A 52 23.18 -7.59 18.20
C LYS A 52 23.39 -6.78 16.94
N LEU A 53 23.63 -7.45 15.81
CA LEU A 53 23.81 -6.79 14.51
C LEU A 53 22.51 -6.08 14.11
N LEU A 54 21.39 -6.77 14.18
CA LEU A 54 20.08 -6.19 13.90
C LEU A 54 19.79 -4.96 14.76
N LYS A 55 20.10 -4.99 16.06
CA LYS A 55 19.94 -3.81 16.94
C LYS A 55 20.78 -2.62 16.49
N ILE A 56 22.00 -2.85 16.01
CA ILE A 56 22.90 -1.78 15.53
C ILE A 56 22.35 -1.22 14.22
N VAL A 57 21.95 -2.08 13.31
CA VAL A 57 21.36 -1.71 12.01
C VAL A 57 20.10 -0.88 12.21
N LEU A 58 19.19 -1.31 13.07
CA LEU A 58 17.94 -0.59 13.32
C LEU A 58 18.13 0.78 14.01
N LYS A 59 19.22 0.97 14.80
CA LYS A 59 19.55 2.27 15.40
C LYS A 59 19.87 3.35 14.36
N THR A 60 20.30 3.00 13.14
CA THR A 60 20.51 3.96 12.06
C THR A 60 19.22 4.57 11.51
N GLY A 61 18.06 4.02 11.90
CA GLY A 61 16.75 4.42 11.39
C GLY A 61 16.34 3.67 10.13
N LEU A 62 17.01 2.58 9.78
CA LEU A 62 16.72 1.77 8.59
C LEU A 62 15.25 1.31 8.54
N ARG A 63 14.67 0.87 9.68
CA ARG A 63 13.27 0.43 9.72
C ARG A 63 12.29 1.48 9.17
N ARG A 64 12.51 2.75 9.52
CA ARG A 64 11.69 3.84 8.99
C ARG A 64 11.94 4.07 7.52
N ALA A 65 13.19 3.91 7.08
CA ALA A 65 13.57 4.14 5.69
C ALA A 65 12.91 3.12 4.76
N TYR A 66 13.12 1.82 4.98
CA TYR A 66 12.54 0.79 4.10
C TYR A 66 11.01 0.78 4.14
N LYS A 67 10.39 0.99 5.31
CA LYS A 67 8.93 1.11 5.42
C LYS A 67 8.38 2.27 4.60
N SER A 68 9.06 3.42 4.62
CA SER A 68 8.65 4.57 3.82
C SER A 68 8.92 4.34 2.32
N ALA A 69 10.04 3.70 1.97
CA ALA A 69 10.38 3.36 0.60
C ALA A 69 9.35 2.41 0.01
N ALA A 70 9.01 1.33 0.70
CA ALA A 70 7.99 0.37 0.28
C ALA A 70 6.62 1.03 -0.01
N ARG A 71 6.18 1.95 0.86
CA ARG A 71 4.94 2.71 0.63
C ARG A 71 5.04 3.62 -0.60
N TRP A 72 6.15 4.33 -0.76
CA TRP A 72 6.34 5.24 -1.89
C TRP A 72 6.51 4.48 -3.20
N THR A 73 7.11 3.32 -3.18
CA THR A 73 7.21 2.43 -4.33
C THR A 73 5.83 2.05 -4.84
N ARG A 74 4.94 1.60 -3.98
CA ARG A 74 3.56 1.28 -4.37
C ARG A 74 2.74 2.51 -4.78
N ALA A 75 2.94 3.64 -4.10
CA ALA A 75 2.15 4.85 -4.35
C ALA A 75 2.57 5.61 -5.61
N PHE A 76 3.85 5.61 -5.95
CA PHE A 76 4.40 6.44 -7.02
C PHE A 76 5.18 5.67 -8.09
N GLY A 77 5.38 4.37 -7.93
CA GLY A 77 6.15 3.54 -8.86
C GLY A 77 7.63 3.43 -8.53
N GLY A 78 8.09 4.00 -7.42
CA GLY A 78 9.46 3.86 -6.95
C GLY A 78 9.84 4.85 -5.87
N ALA A 79 10.95 4.56 -5.22
CA ALA A 79 11.53 5.42 -4.18
C ALA A 79 13.06 5.40 -4.23
N VAL A 80 13.67 6.50 -3.83
CA VAL A 80 15.11 6.63 -3.66
C VAL A 80 15.41 6.87 -2.18
N VAL A 81 16.19 5.97 -1.60
CA VAL A 81 16.71 6.07 -0.24
C VAL A 81 18.12 6.64 -0.31
N VAL A 82 18.29 7.86 0.17
CA VAL A 82 19.61 8.52 0.23
C VAL A 82 20.25 8.26 1.58
N MET A 83 21.40 7.62 1.57
CA MET A 83 22.24 7.36 2.75
C MET A 83 22.94 8.62 3.19
N LYS A 84 22.82 8.97 4.46
CA LYS A 84 23.59 10.07 5.10
C LYS A 84 24.90 9.52 5.59
N ILE A 85 25.95 9.74 4.82
CA ILE A 85 27.30 9.25 5.10
C ILE A 85 28.12 10.39 5.67
N ALA A 86 28.76 10.17 6.81
CA ALA A 86 29.64 11.14 7.46
C ALA A 86 31.08 11.07 6.87
N ASP A 87 31.19 11.42 5.58
CA ASP A 87 32.45 11.33 4.81
C ASP A 87 33.05 12.69 4.40
N SER A 88 32.40 13.80 4.80
CA SER A 88 32.79 15.18 4.47
C SER A 88 32.81 15.52 2.96
N ARG A 89 32.29 14.64 2.08
CA ARG A 89 32.18 14.86 0.64
C ARG A 89 30.84 15.45 0.30
N LYS A 90 30.73 16.09 -0.86
CA LYS A 90 29.45 16.57 -1.40
C LYS A 90 28.58 15.40 -1.84
N LEU A 91 27.27 15.65 -1.92
CA LEU A 91 26.30 14.61 -2.31
C LEU A 91 26.42 14.17 -3.77
N ASP A 92 26.92 15.04 -4.65
CA ASP A 92 27.18 14.76 -6.06
C ASP A 92 28.49 13.99 -6.33
N GLU A 93 29.32 13.84 -5.30
CA GLU A 93 30.54 13.05 -5.33
C GLU A 93 30.27 11.61 -4.88
N GLU A 94 31.08 10.69 -5.37
CA GLU A 94 31.07 9.29 -4.94
C GLU A 94 31.22 9.17 -3.42
N ALA A 95 30.53 8.19 -2.84
CA ALA A 95 30.57 7.96 -1.40
C ALA A 95 31.99 7.63 -0.91
N GLY A 96 32.50 8.43 0.00
CA GLY A 96 33.78 8.19 0.66
C GLY A 96 33.68 7.22 1.83
N LYS A 97 34.81 7.00 2.52
CA LYS A 97 34.84 6.21 3.76
C LYS A 97 34.22 7.03 4.89
N GLY A 98 33.06 6.60 5.38
CA GLY A 98 32.32 7.27 6.45
C GLY A 98 31.20 6.40 6.97
N LYS A 99 30.77 6.66 8.22
CA LYS A 99 29.64 5.91 8.84
C LYS A 99 28.33 6.41 8.31
N ILE A 100 27.36 5.49 8.14
CA ILE A 100 25.98 5.83 7.86
C ILE A 100 25.32 6.28 9.17
N VAL A 101 24.83 7.52 9.19
CA VAL A 101 24.18 8.14 10.35
C VAL A 101 22.67 8.24 10.21
N GLY A 102 22.12 7.90 9.05
CA GLY A 102 20.69 7.90 8.80
C GLY A 102 20.33 7.90 7.33
N PHE A 103 19.05 8.07 7.05
CA PHE A 103 18.47 7.98 5.70
C PHE A 103 17.49 9.11 5.43
N ASN A 104 17.41 9.52 4.16
CA ASN A 104 16.31 10.30 3.62
C ASN A 104 15.64 9.49 2.53
N VAL A 105 14.30 9.47 2.51
CA VAL A 105 13.51 8.72 1.53
C VAL A 105 12.70 9.68 0.68
N TYR A 106 12.80 9.55 -0.62
CA TYR A 106 12.14 10.38 -1.61
C TYR A 106 11.33 9.50 -2.57
N PRO A 107 10.05 9.81 -2.82
CA PRO A 107 9.29 9.15 -3.89
C PRO A 107 9.88 9.54 -5.25
N CYS A 108 9.78 8.67 -6.25
CA CYS A 108 10.29 8.93 -7.60
C CYS A 108 9.72 10.21 -8.21
N SER A 109 8.52 10.65 -7.81
CA SER A 109 7.92 11.92 -8.22
C SER A 109 8.73 13.17 -7.82
N MET A 110 9.62 13.06 -6.82
CA MET A 110 10.53 14.11 -6.36
C MET A 110 11.96 13.94 -6.88
N VAL A 111 12.19 12.96 -7.73
CA VAL A 111 13.50 12.64 -8.30
C VAL A 111 13.44 12.85 -9.80
N LYS A 112 14.49 13.42 -10.36
CA LYS A 112 14.68 13.59 -11.80
C LYS A 112 16.03 13.04 -12.21
N VAL A 113 16.06 12.45 -13.39
CA VAL A 113 17.28 12.03 -14.07
C VAL A 113 17.30 12.75 -15.42
N GLU A 114 18.38 13.45 -15.71
CA GLU A 114 18.58 14.14 -16.99
C GLU A 114 19.45 13.25 -17.91
N ASN A 115 19.39 13.47 -19.22
CA ASN A 115 20.15 12.67 -20.17
C ASN A 115 21.67 12.67 -19.91
N ALA A 116 22.18 13.73 -19.30
CA ALA A 116 23.60 13.84 -18.92
C ALA A 116 23.93 13.07 -17.61
N ASP A 117 22.94 12.51 -16.94
CA ASP A 117 23.12 11.81 -15.66
C ASP A 117 23.34 10.30 -15.81
N TYR A 118 23.20 9.75 -17.03
CA TYR A 118 23.42 8.34 -17.30
C TYR A 118 24.90 7.98 -17.40
N ASP A 119 25.23 6.76 -17.00
CA ASP A 119 26.56 6.21 -17.21
C ASP A 119 26.70 5.79 -18.68
N THR A 120 27.61 6.47 -19.38
CA THR A 120 27.91 6.25 -20.80
C THR A 120 29.16 5.42 -21.02
N ASP A 121 29.85 5.03 -19.96
CA ASP A 121 31.05 4.20 -20.05
C ASP A 121 30.65 2.74 -20.32
N GLN A 122 30.90 2.28 -21.53
CA GLN A 122 30.58 0.91 -21.99
C GLN A 122 31.32 -0.18 -21.21
N THR A 123 32.35 0.16 -20.45
CA THR A 123 33.11 -0.78 -19.62
C THR A 123 32.60 -0.83 -18.18
N SER A 124 31.69 0.08 -17.83
CA SER A 124 31.07 0.14 -16.51
C SER A 124 30.01 -0.97 -16.36
N PRO A 125 29.94 -1.65 -15.20
CA PRO A 125 28.86 -2.57 -14.91
C PRO A 125 27.47 -1.88 -14.83
N ASN A 126 27.45 -0.55 -14.70
CA ASN A 126 26.25 0.27 -14.64
C ASN A 126 26.01 1.03 -15.96
N PHE A 127 26.56 0.57 -17.08
CA PHE A 127 26.35 1.19 -18.38
C PHE A 127 24.86 1.29 -18.72
N GLY A 128 24.41 2.50 -19.05
CA GLY A 128 23.00 2.77 -19.36
C GLY A 128 22.12 3.09 -18.14
N ASP A 129 22.64 2.96 -16.92
CA ASP A 129 21.94 3.30 -15.68
C ASP A 129 22.25 4.75 -15.26
N PRO A 130 21.34 5.38 -14.47
CA PRO A 130 21.60 6.69 -13.90
C PRO A 130 22.75 6.67 -12.91
N LYS A 131 23.75 7.53 -13.14
CA LYS A 131 24.88 7.76 -12.24
C LYS A 131 24.59 8.86 -11.20
N TRP A 132 23.71 9.80 -11.53
CA TRP A 132 23.27 10.86 -10.64
C TRP A 132 21.75 11.00 -10.65
N PHE A 133 21.24 11.38 -9.49
CA PHE A 133 19.81 11.67 -9.29
C PHE A 133 19.67 13.10 -8.79
N THR A 134 18.82 13.91 -9.41
CA THR A 134 18.45 15.23 -8.92
C THR A 134 17.22 15.12 -8.04
N VAL A 135 17.43 15.24 -6.73
CA VAL A 135 16.36 15.11 -5.72
C VAL A 135 15.84 16.48 -5.34
N THR A 136 14.52 16.65 -5.32
CA THR A 136 13.86 17.84 -4.78
C THR A 136 13.66 17.67 -3.28
N MET A 137 14.32 18.50 -2.48
CA MET A 137 14.21 18.49 -1.02
C MET A 137 12.88 19.09 -0.55
N ARG A 138 12.54 18.89 0.74
CA ARG A 138 11.29 19.43 1.33
C ARG A 138 11.18 20.94 1.31
N ASN A 139 12.30 21.65 1.31
CA ASN A 139 12.38 23.12 1.19
C ASN A 139 12.28 23.62 -0.27
N GLY A 140 12.17 22.70 -1.24
CA GLY A 140 12.12 23.00 -2.66
C GLY A 140 13.47 23.06 -3.36
N ASP A 141 14.57 23.01 -2.63
CA ASP A 141 15.92 22.99 -3.22
C ASP A 141 16.17 21.68 -3.98
N LYS A 142 16.89 21.78 -5.08
CA LYS A 142 17.30 20.64 -5.89
C LYS A 142 18.75 20.31 -5.59
N VAL A 143 18.99 19.05 -5.24
CA VAL A 143 20.32 18.56 -4.93
C VAL A 143 20.62 17.35 -5.81
N ARG A 144 21.78 17.37 -6.46
CA ARG A 144 22.29 16.24 -7.22
C ARG A 144 22.96 15.26 -6.28
N VAL A 145 22.65 13.98 -6.38
CA VAL A 145 23.14 12.91 -5.51
C VAL A 145 23.73 11.81 -6.39
N HIS A 146 24.94 11.37 -6.04
CA HIS A 146 25.60 10.28 -6.74
C HIS A 146 24.96 8.92 -6.40
N ARG A 147 24.88 8.00 -7.37
CA ARG A 147 24.27 6.66 -7.22
C ARG A 147 24.82 5.88 -6.01
N SER A 148 26.14 5.94 -5.76
CA SER A 148 26.77 5.24 -4.63
C SER A 148 26.27 5.68 -3.23
N ARG A 149 25.44 6.73 -3.17
CA ARG A 149 24.79 7.20 -1.95
C ARG A 149 23.30 6.89 -1.91
N CYS A 150 22.81 6.20 -2.93
CA CYS A 150 21.39 5.94 -3.11
C CYS A 150 21.12 4.44 -3.19
N GLU A 151 20.01 4.03 -2.59
CA GLU A 151 19.37 2.76 -2.87
C GLU A 151 18.03 3.01 -3.53
N ILE A 152 17.72 2.24 -4.59
CA ILE A 152 16.55 2.45 -5.42
C ILE A 152 15.59 1.29 -5.21
N PHE A 153 14.37 1.63 -4.82
CA PHE A 153 13.25 0.71 -4.73
C PHE A 153 12.41 0.86 -5.98
N TYR A 154 12.31 -0.22 -6.75
CA TYR A 154 11.61 -0.24 -8.03
C TYR A 154 10.15 -0.67 -7.86
N GLY A 155 9.26 -0.03 -8.64
CA GLY A 155 7.84 -0.41 -8.74
C GLY A 155 7.61 -1.55 -9.72
N GLU A 156 6.36 -1.66 -10.19
CA GLU A 156 6.00 -2.66 -11.21
C GLU A 156 6.72 -2.34 -12.54
N GLU A 157 7.28 -3.33 -13.18
CA GLU A 157 8.01 -3.16 -14.43
C GLU A 157 7.10 -2.62 -15.54
N VAL A 158 7.57 -1.58 -16.22
CA VAL A 158 6.86 -0.99 -17.36
C VAL A 158 7.39 -1.60 -18.64
N PRO A 159 6.55 -2.29 -19.41
CA PRO A 159 6.98 -2.83 -20.69
C PRO A 159 7.33 -1.70 -21.65
N SER A 160 8.56 -1.67 -22.12
CA SER A 160 9.01 -0.79 -23.20
C SER A 160 8.55 -1.33 -24.54
N ALA A 161 7.54 -0.70 -25.14
CA ALA A 161 7.04 -1.09 -26.45
C ALA A 161 7.08 0.08 -27.42
N GLU A 162 7.36 -0.21 -28.70
CA GLU A 162 7.30 0.77 -29.78
C GLU A 162 5.90 1.41 -29.84
N GLY A 163 5.83 2.73 -29.91
CA GLY A 163 4.57 3.49 -29.90
C GLY A 163 4.04 3.90 -28.53
N MET A 164 4.69 3.49 -27.43
CA MET A 164 4.34 3.92 -26.07
C MET A 164 5.13 5.14 -25.58
N GLU A 165 6.11 5.65 -26.32
CA GLU A 165 7.03 6.71 -25.92
C GLU A 165 6.29 8.01 -25.57
N SER A 166 5.12 8.25 -26.15
CA SER A 166 4.30 9.43 -25.83
C SER A 166 3.54 9.32 -24.50
N SER A 167 3.38 8.11 -23.96
CA SER A 167 2.61 7.84 -22.74
C SER A 167 3.47 7.59 -21.52
N ILE A 168 4.76 7.24 -21.72
CA ILE A 168 5.71 6.92 -20.65
C ILE A 168 6.57 8.15 -20.40
N THR A 169 6.75 8.51 -19.13
CA THR A 169 7.74 9.52 -18.73
C THR A 169 9.08 8.85 -18.49
N GLY A 170 10.20 9.58 -18.58
CA GLY A 170 11.52 8.99 -18.31
C GLY A 170 11.63 8.36 -16.92
N ASN A 171 10.90 8.87 -15.94
CA ASN A 171 10.90 8.33 -14.58
C ASN A 171 10.25 6.94 -14.48
N GLU A 172 9.20 6.67 -15.26
CA GLU A 172 8.52 5.35 -15.24
C GLU A 172 9.42 4.25 -15.80
N LEU A 173 10.23 4.56 -16.81
CA LEU A 173 11.21 3.61 -17.34
C LEU A 173 12.35 3.31 -16.36
N ILE A 174 12.66 4.27 -15.46
CA ILE A 174 13.74 4.11 -14.48
C ILE A 174 13.23 3.42 -13.21
N PHE A 175 12.04 3.79 -12.74
CA PHE A 175 11.53 3.39 -11.43
C PHE A 175 10.41 2.35 -11.50
N GLY A 176 9.59 2.37 -12.55
CA GLY A 176 8.42 1.51 -12.70
C GLY A 176 7.09 2.24 -12.45
N ASP A 177 6.00 1.49 -12.47
CA ASP A 177 4.64 1.97 -12.31
C ASP A 177 4.12 1.91 -10.87
N SER A 178 3.20 2.85 -10.57
CA SER A 178 2.45 2.84 -9.32
C SER A 178 1.34 1.77 -9.35
N ALA A 179 1.10 1.13 -8.21
CA ALA A 179 -0.05 0.24 -8.02
C ALA A 179 -1.40 0.94 -8.27
N LEU A 180 -1.45 2.27 -8.25
CA LEU A 180 -2.65 3.06 -8.54
C LEU A 180 -2.96 3.15 -10.03
N VAL A 181 -1.99 3.00 -10.92
CA VAL A 181 -2.20 3.16 -12.37
C VAL A 181 -3.28 2.21 -12.86
N ALA A 182 -3.19 0.93 -12.50
CA ALA A 182 -4.16 -0.09 -12.90
C ALA A 182 -5.57 0.11 -12.32
N VAL A 183 -5.67 0.75 -11.14
CA VAL A 183 -6.94 0.88 -10.41
C VAL A 183 -7.61 2.24 -10.60
N MET A 184 -6.90 3.25 -11.08
CA MET A 184 -7.37 4.64 -11.16
C MET A 184 -8.74 4.78 -11.81
N LYS A 185 -8.91 4.20 -13.02
CA LYS A 185 -10.19 4.25 -13.73
C LYS A 185 -11.34 3.54 -13.01
N ARG A 186 -11.02 2.53 -12.18
CA ARG A 186 -12.02 1.81 -11.38
C ARG A 186 -12.42 2.61 -10.14
N LEU A 187 -11.46 3.28 -9.49
CA LEU A 187 -11.74 4.19 -8.38
C LEU A 187 -12.61 5.36 -8.82
N GLU A 188 -12.31 5.99 -9.96
CA GLU A 188 -13.15 7.06 -10.51
C GLU A 188 -14.58 6.59 -10.77
N LYS A 189 -14.77 5.40 -11.36
CA LYS A 189 -16.11 4.84 -11.61
C LYS A 189 -16.85 4.51 -10.30
N LEU A 190 -16.15 4.02 -9.29
CA LEU A 190 -16.75 3.79 -7.97
C LEU A 190 -17.23 5.12 -7.36
N GLY A 191 -16.41 6.16 -7.36
CA GLY A 191 -16.78 7.48 -6.86
C GLY A 191 -17.98 8.08 -7.61
N MET A 192 -18.00 8.00 -8.95
CA MET A 192 -19.15 8.45 -9.74
C MET A 192 -20.43 7.67 -9.41
N SER A 193 -20.30 6.37 -9.13
CA SER A 193 -21.44 5.55 -8.73
C SER A 193 -21.98 5.95 -7.35
N GLU A 194 -21.09 6.25 -6.40
CA GLU A 194 -21.46 6.72 -5.06
C GLU A 194 -22.15 8.08 -5.11
N GLU A 195 -21.63 9.04 -5.91
CA GLU A 195 -22.26 10.33 -6.14
C GLU A 195 -23.67 10.16 -6.76
N GLY A 196 -23.79 9.32 -7.80
CA GLY A 196 -25.09 9.04 -8.42
C GLY A 196 -26.11 8.41 -7.46
N ILE A 197 -25.65 7.55 -6.54
CA ILE A 197 -26.51 6.98 -5.49
C ILE A 197 -26.95 8.07 -4.51
N ALA A 198 -26.04 8.96 -4.09
CA ALA A 198 -26.34 10.07 -3.20
C ALA A 198 -27.37 11.03 -3.83
N ASP A 199 -27.23 11.34 -5.12
CA ASP A 199 -28.20 12.15 -5.89
C ASP A 199 -29.56 11.44 -5.94
N MET A 200 -29.61 10.17 -6.29
CA MET A 200 -30.84 9.38 -6.27
C MET A 200 -31.51 9.36 -4.89
N MET A 201 -30.71 9.24 -3.81
CA MET A 201 -31.24 9.29 -2.44
C MET A 201 -31.82 10.67 -2.10
N SER A 202 -31.24 11.75 -2.61
CA SER A 202 -31.79 13.09 -2.43
C SER A 202 -33.12 13.28 -3.17
N GLU A 203 -33.28 12.66 -4.35
CA GLU A 203 -34.49 12.70 -5.15
C GLU A 203 -35.60 11.77 -4.64
N LEU A 204 -35.28 10.77 -3.80
CA LEU A 204 -36.26 9.83 -3.24
C LEU A 204 -37.42 10.50 -2.47
N ASN A 205 -37.22 11.72 -2.02
CA ASN A 205 -38.20 12.46 -1.23
C ASN A 205 -38.84 13.61 -2.02
N VAL A 206 -38.78 13.57 -3.37
CA VAL A 206 -39.49 14.59 -4.15
C VAL A 206 -40.99 14.41 -3.99
N ALA A 207 -41.60 15.36 -3.32
CA ALA A 207 -43.01 15.44 -3.14
C ALA A 207 -43.66 16.12 -4.36
N TYR A 208 -44.54 15.42 -5.03
CA TYR A 208 -45.31 15.96 -6.14
C TYR A 208 -46.65 16.51 -5.64
N TYR A 209 -46.81 17.84 -5.71
CA TYR A 209 -48.01 18.54 -5.33
C TYR A 209 -48.83 18.89 -6.58
N GLN A 210 -50.07 18.44 -6.66
CA GLN A 210 -51.00 18.82 -7.69
C GLN A 210 -52.03 19.78 -7.12
N TRP A 211 -52.03 21.02 -7.60
CA TRP A 211 -53.01 22.02 -7.21
C TRP A 211 -53.95 22.34 -8.36
N LYS A 212 -55.22 22.32 -8.10
CA LYS A 212 -56.21 22.69 -9.13
C LYS A 212 -56.07 24.16 -9.51
N GLY A 213 -55.96 24.44 -10.81
CA GLY A 213 -55.79 25.80 -11.36
C GLY A 213 -54.43 26.42 -11.07
N PHE A 214 -53.37 25.62 -10.94
CA PHE A 214 -52.01 26.09 -10.69
C PHE A 214 -51.57 27.14 -11.72
N ASP A 215 -51.73 26.90 -13.02
CA ASP A 215 -51.34 27.82 -14.08
C ASP A 215 -52.10 29.13 -14.02
N ALA A 216 -53.40 29.13 -13.72
CA ALA A 216 -54.21 30.30 -13.56
C ALA A 216 -53.75 31.14 -12.34
N LYS A 217 -53.41 30.47 -11.23
CA LYS A 217 -52.90 31.11 -10.01
C LYS A 217 -51.50 31.69 -10.24
N LEU A 218 -50.65 30.99 -10.99
CA LEU A 218 -49.29 31.46 -11.30
C LEU A 218 -49.29 32.71 -12.18
N SER A 219 -50.29 32.80 -13.08
CA SER A 219 -50.44 33.94 -14.01
C SER A 219 -51.01 35.22 -13.36
N MET A 220 -51.41 35.18 -12.08
CA MET A 220 -51.86 36.38 -11.33
C MET A 220 -50.69 37.26 -10.97
N LYS A 221 -50.94 38.58 -10.79
CA LYS A 221 -49.91 39.60 -10.49
C LYS A 221 -49.03 39.24 -9.30
N ASP A 222 -49.55 38.49 -8.29
CA ASP A 222 -48.82 38.01 -7.11
C ASP A 222 -48.74 36.45 -7.02
N GLY A 223 -48.93 35.78 -8.17
CA GLY A 223 -49.05 34.33 -8.23
C GLY A 223 -47.85 33.56 -7.65
N LEU A 224 -46.65 34.03 -7.93
CA LEU A 224 -45.39 33.42 -7.47
C LEU A 224 -45.27 33.51 -5.93
N SER A 225 -45.69 34.64 -5.33
CA SER A 225 -45.63 34.84 -3.88
C SER A 225 -46.66 33.95 -3.16
N LEU A 226 -47.79 33.75 -3.79
CA LEU A 226 -48.88 32.89 -3.28
C LEU A 226 -48.48 31.38 -3.31
N VAL A 227 -47.83 30.97 -4.41
CA VAL A 227 -47.28 29.60 -4.54
C VAL A 227 -46.19 29.38 -3.49
N LYS A 228 -45.26 30.35 -3.32
CA LYS A 228 -44.18 30.24 -2.35
C LYS A 228 -44.68 30.15 -0.93
N ARG A 229 -45.62 30.99 -0.51
CA ARG A 229 -46.24 30.88 0.85
C ARG A 229 -46.93 29.55 1.10
N ARG A 230 -47.57 29.00 0.08
CA ARG A 230 -48.24 27.69 0.22
C ARG A 230 -47.24 26.56 0.36
N MET A 231 -46.13 26.59 -0.39
CA MET A 231 -45.02 25.64 -0.24
C MET A 231 -44.40 25.72 1.15
N GLU A 232 -44.13 26.94 1.64
CA GLU A 232 -43.59 27.18 2.99
C GLU A 232 -44.53 26.67 4.08
N ALA A 233 -45.86 26.85 3.93
CA ALA A 233 -46.83 26.32 4.87
C ALA A 233 -46.88 24.78 4.90
N VAL A 234 -46.77 24.14 3.74
CA VAL A 234 -46.70 22.69 3.63
C VAL A 234 -45.40 22.14 4.21
N GLU A 235 -44.25 22.79 3.97
CA GLU A 235 -42.96 22.38 4.56
C GLU A 235 -42.98 22.56 6.08
N MET A 236 -43.54 23.65 6.59
CA MET A 236 -43.70 23.88 8.03
C MET A 236 -44.58 22.81 8.66
N GLY A 237 -45.70 22.45 8.03
CA GLY A 237 -46.57 21.38 8.48
C GLY A 237 -45.88 20.00 8.52
N LYS A 238 -45.07 19.70 7.51
CA LYS A 238 -44.26 18.48 7.44
C LYS A 238 -43.21 18.42 8.55
N SER A 239 -42.50 19.52 8.78
CA SER A 239 -41.37 19.54 9.73
C SER A 239 -41.83 19.55 11.17
N THR A 240 -42.90 20.28 11.51
CA THR A 240 -43.33 20.52 12.91
C THR A 240 -44.37 19.51 13.37
N ASN A 241 -45.40 19.23 12.56
CA ASN A 241 -46.53 18.42 12.96
C ASN A 241 -46.63 17.07 12.26
N ARG A 242 -45.73 16.77 11.32
CA ARG A 242 -45.79 15.58 10.42
C ARG A 242 -47.15 15.40 9.75
N ALA A 243 -47.88 16.50 9.55
CA ALA A 243 -49.19 16.55 8.95
C ALA A 243 -49.21 17.55 7.79
N ILE A 244 -49.84 17.19 6.69
CA ILE A 244 -50.02 18.06 5.53
C ILE A 244 -51.49 18.45 5.55
N ILE A 245 -51.75 19.78 5.54
CA ILE A 245 -53.12 20.31 5.40
C ILE A 245 -53.23 20.89 3.98
N GLY A 246 -54.15 20.35 3.19
CA GLY A 246 -54.41 20.75 1.81
C GLY A 246 -55.89 20.91 1.54
N ASP A 247 -56.25 21.40 0.36
CA ASP A 247 -57.61 21.43 -0.13
C ASP A 247 -58.05 20.00 -0.56
N ILE A 248 -59.35 19.74 -0.53
CA ILE A 248 -59.91 18.43 -0.90
C ILE A 248 -59.60 18.04 -2.36
N GLU A 249 -59.36 19.01 -3.22
CA GLU A 249 -58.99 18.81 -4.61
C GLU A 249 -57.46 18.71 -4.84
N ASP A 250 -56.63 18.97 -3.83
CA ASP A 250 -55.18 18.86 -3.91
C ASP A 250 -54.77 17.38 -3.80
N LYS A 251 -53.81 16.96 -4.62
CA LYS A 251 -53.19 15.64 -4.54
C LYS A 251 -51.75 15.76 -4.15
N TYR A 252 -51.38 14.99 -3.15
CA TYR A 252 -50.00 14.82 -2.74
C TYR A 252 -49.54 13.40 -3.05
N THR A 253 -48.52 13.26 -3.85
CA THR A 253 -47.95 11.96 -4.20
C THR A 253 -46.45 12.01 -3.91
N VAL A 254 -45.98 11.04 -3.14
CA VAL A 254 -44.55 10.82 -2.98
C VAL A 254 -44.10 9.83 -4.04
N ILE A 255 -43.25 10.26 -4.92
CA ILE A 255 -42.62 9.36 -5.90
C ILE A 255 -41.60 8.52 -5.14
N LYS A 256 -41.92 7.24 -4.96
CA LYS A 256 -40.99 6.28 -4.35
C LYS A 256 -40.15 5.64 -5.45
N THR A 257 -38.89 5.97 -5.51
CA THR A 257 -37.92 5.27 -6.36
C THR A 257 -37.46 4.01 -5.62
N HIS A 258 -37.51 2.87 -6.29
CA HIS A 258 -36.99 1.62 -5.72
C HIS A 258 -35.49 1.57 -5.91
N LEU A 259 -34.74 1.50 -4.79
CA LEU A 259 -33.30 1.30 -4.78
C LEU A 259 -32.91 -0.19 -4.77
N ALA A 260 -33.84 -1.07 -5.14
CA ALA A 260 -33.53 -2.49 -5.28
C ALA A 260 -32.43 -2.69 -6.32
N GLY A 261 -31.37 -3.45 -5.95
CA GLY A 261 -30.21 -3.72 -6.80
C GLY A 261 -29.05 -2.72 -6.68
N VAL A 262 -29.24 -1.55 -6.05
CA VAL A 262 -28.16 -0.60 -5.83
C VAL A 262 -27.04 -1.20 -4.97
N PRO A 263 -27.32 -1.89 -3.83
CA PRO A 263 -26.26 -2.51 -3.02
C PRO A 263 -25.45 -3.55 -3.80
N GLU A 264 -26.11 -4.36 -4.62
CA GLU A 264 -25.44 -5.38 -5.44
C GLU A 264 -24.54 -4.75 -6.50
N THR A 265 -25.00 -3.67 -7.13
CA THR A 265 -24.21 -2.93 -8.11
C THR A 265 -22.99 -2.29 -7.47
N THR A 266 -23.13 -1.66 -6.30
CA THR A 266 -22.02 -1.08 -5.55
C THR A 266 -21.02 -2.15 -5.15
N TYR A 267 -21.47 -3.27 -4.59
CA TYR A 267 -20.60 -4.39 -4.24
C TYR A 267 -19.84 -4.92 -5.47
N ARG A 268 -20.50 -4.99 -6.63
CA ARG A 268 -19.82 -5.38 -7.88
C ARG A 268 -18.73 -4.39 -8.28
N GLN A 269 -18.94 -3.08 -8.11
CA GLN A 269 -17.90 -2.07 -8.35
C GLN A 269 -16.71 -2.24 -7.39
N MET A 270 -16.97 -2.50 -6.10
CA MET A 270 -15.93 -2.80 -5.11
C MET A 270 -15.10 -4.03 -5.50
N GLN A 271 -15.78 -5.11 -5.97
CA GLN A 271 -15.08 -6.30 -6.48
C GLN A 271 -14.19 -5.99 -7.68
N LEU A 272 -14.64 -5.11 -8.60
CA LEU A 272 -13.84 -4.72 -9.76
C LEU A 272 -12.62 -3.88 -9.39
N VAL A 273 -12.73 -3.01 -8.37
CA VAL A 273 -11.59 -2.29 -7.80
C VAL A 273 -10.60 -3.27 -7.17
N ALA A 274 -11.10 -4.20 -6.37
CA ALA A 274 -10.29 -5.21 -5.68
C ALA A 274 -9.57 -6.13 -6.69
N ALA A 275 -10.25 -6.55 -7.74
CA ALA A 275 -9.67 -7.34 -8.82
C ALA A 275 -8.57 -6.58 -9.56
N ALA A 276 -8.78 -5.28 -9.86
CA ALA A 276 -7.77 -4.44 -10.51
C ALA A 276 -6.54 -4.18 -9.61
N ALA A 277 -6.74 -4.13 -8.29
CA ALA A 277 -5.67 -4.01 -7.30
C ALA A 277 -4.97 -5.35 -7.02
N HIS A 278 -5.54 -6.46 -7.50
CA HIS A 278 -5.13 -7.82 -7.13
C HIS A 278 -5.11 -8.05 -5.60
N LEU A 279 -6.09 -7.50 -4.89
CA LEU A 279 -6.21 -7.60 -3.44
C LEU A 279 -7.61 -8.09 -3.04
N PRO A 280 -7.77 -8.79 -1.92
CA PRO A 280 -9.09 -9.19 -1.44
C PRO A 280 -9.97 -7.98 -1.09
N VAL A 281 -11.27 -8.06 -1.40
CA VAL A 281 -12.27 -7.02 -1.06
C VAL A 281 -12.22 -6.69 0.43
N ALA A 282 -12.17 -7.72 1.27
CA ALA A 282 -12.10 -7.57 2.73
C ALA A 282 -10.91 -6.72 3.20
N LYS A 283 -9.77 -6.79 2.50
CA LYS A 283 -8.55 -6.04 2.88
C LYS A 283 -8.65 -4.58 2.46
N ILE A 284 -9.31 -4.28 1.35
CA ILE A 284 -9.45 -2.91 0.84
C ILE A 284 -10.59 -2.18 1.54
N PHE A 285 -11.76 -2.83 1.65
CA PHE A 285 -13.01 -2.21 2.09
C PHE A 285 -13.41 -2.57 3.53
N GLY A 286 -12.72 -3.52 4.17
CA GLY A 286 -13.04 -3.97 5.53
C GLY A 286 -14.28 -4.87 5.62
N GLU A 287 -14.87 -5.25 4.48
CA GLU A 287 -16.05 -6.11 4.47
C GLU A 287 -15.67 -7.59 4.52
N SER A 288 -16.29 -8.32 5.42
CA SER A 288 -16.20 -9.78 5.44
C SER A 288 -16.89 -10.35 4.20
N SER A 289 -16.24 -11.26 3.50
CA SER A 289 -16.83 -11.95 2.35
C SER A 289 -18.08 -12.75 2.80
N SER A 290 -19.26 -12.19 2.59
CA SER A 290 -20.51 -12.91 2.78
C SER A 290 -20.72 -13.88 1.62
N GLY A 291 -20.15 -15.07 1.68
CA GLY A 291 -20.42 -16.09 0.67
C GLY A 291 -19.42 -17.24 0.65
N LEU A 292 -19.91 -18.47 0.68
CA LEU A 292 -19.35 -19.78 0.35
C LEU A 292 -18.04 -20.26 1.03
N SER A 293 -17.23 -19.44 1.65
CA SER A 293 -16.11 -19.85 2.48
C SER A 293 -16.26 -19.24 3.85
N THR A 294 -16.74 -20.02 4.78
CA THR A 294 -17.06 -19.60 6.16
C THR A 294 -15.86 -19.12 6.98
N THR A 295 -14.63 -19.31 6.51
CA THR A 295 -13.43 -18.97 7.27
C THR A 295 -12.59 -17.83 6.70
N GLY A 296 -12.78 -17.47 5.43
CA GLY A 296 -11.91 -16.46 4.78
C GLY A 296 -10.42 -16.86 4.70
N GLU A 297 -10.08 -18.06 5.17
CA GLU A 297 -8.71 -18.55 5.31
C GLU A 297 -7.99 -18.65 3.96
N GLY A 298 -8.71 -19.12 2.91
CA GLY A 298 -8.15 -19.18 1.57
C GLY A 298 -7.75 -17.80 1.03
N ASN A 299 -8.60 -16.80 1.22
CA ASN A 299 -8.32 -15.42 0.81
C ASN A 299 -7.15 -14.82 1.61
N ARG A 300 -7.03 -15.15 2.91
CA ARG A 300 -5.92 -14.74 3.75
C ARG A 300 -4.61 -15.35 3.25
N LYS A 301 -4.54 -16.67 3.04
CA LYS A 301 -3.34 -17.34 2.53
C LYS A 301 -2.89 -16.80 1.17
N MET A 302 -3.84 -16.55 0.26
CA MET A 302 -3.54 -15.93 -1.04
C MET A 302 -2.97 -14.51 -0.89
N TYR A 303 -3.54 -13.72 0.04
CA TYR A 303 -3.05 -12.38 0.31
C TYR A 303 -1.67 -12.40 0.93
N ASP A 304 -1.44 -13.22 1.96
CA ASP A 304 -0.14 -13.34 2.64
C ASP A 304 0.95 -13.76 1.65
N LYS A 305 0.66 -14.75 0.78
CA LYS A 305 1.57 -15.16 -0.29
C LYS A 305 1.89 -14.01 -1.26
N LYS A 306 0.89 -13.19 -1.61
CA LYS A 306 1.12 -12.02 -2.46
C LYS A 306 2.01 -10.99 -1.77
N VAL A 307 1.83 -10.75 -0.47
CA VAL A 307 2.67 -9.84 0.30
C VAL A 307 4.10 -10.34 0.35
N GLU A 308 4.32 -11.63 0.64
CA GLU A 308 5.64 -12.25 0.65
C GLU A 308 6.34 -12.12 -0.72
N THR A 309 5.65 -12.49 -1.81
CA THR A 309 6.20 -12.36 -3.17
C THR A 309 6.54 -10.90 -3.49
N TRP A 310 5.66 -9.95 -3.16
CA TRP A 310 5.92 -8.54 -3.41
C TRP A 310 7.13 -8.02 -2.59
N MET A 311 7.29 -8.48 -1.36
CA MET A 311 8.46 -8.14 -0.53
C MET A 311 9.75 -8.69 -1.14
N GLU A 312 9.73 -9.92 -1.65
CA GLU A 312 10.86 -10.56 -2.32
C GLU A 312 11.27 -9.79 -3.58
N ASP A 313 10.30 -9.48 -4.44
CA ASP A 313 10.54 -8.86 -5.74
C ASP A 313 10.97 -7.37 -5.64
N HIS A 314 10.52 -6.63 -4.62
CA HIS A 314 10.66 -5.17 -4.61
C HIS A 314 11.37 -4.57 -3.38
N VAL A 315 11.65 -5.36 -2.33
CA VAL A 315 12.15 -4.81 -1.07
C VAL A 315 13.37 -5.55 -0.52
N THR A 316 13.43 -6.87 -0.67
CA THR A 316 14.42 -7.72 -0.01
C THR A 316 15.84 -7.37 -0.42
N GLU A 317 16.16 -7.40 -1.71
CA GLU A 317 17.49 -7.09 -2.22
C GLU A 317 17.98 -5.70 -1.79
N GLN A 318 17.10 -4.69 -1.87
CA GLN A 318 17.45 -3.32 -1.50
C GLN A 318 17.73 -3.18 0.01
N VAL A 319 16.99 -3.92 0.83
CA VAL A 319 17.22 -3.91 2.28
C VAL A 319 18.49 -4.67 2.63
N GLU A 320 18.79 -5.80 1.99
CA GLU A 320 20.05 -6.55 2.13
C GLU A 320 21.25 -5.67 1.79
N HIS A 321 21.19 -4.96 0.67
CA HIS A 321 22.26 -4.02 0.29
C HIS A 321 22.42 -2.89 1.31
N LEU A 322 21.34 -2.28 1.79
CA LEU A 322 21.41 -1.25 2.85
C LEU A 322 21.98 -1.79 4.17
N VAL A 323 21.63 -3.04 4.54
CA VAL A 323 22.17 -3.70 5.74
C VAL A 323 23.68 -3.95 5.56
N SER A 324 24.11 -4.50 4.42
CA SER A 324 25.50 -4.71 4.07
C SER A 324 26.29 -3.42 4.15
N GLU A 325 25.84 -2.34 3.52
CA GLU A 325 26.46 -1.02 3.58
C GLU A 325 26.62 -0.50 5.03
N ILE A 326 25.62 -0.72 5.89
CA ILE A 326 25.71 -0.36 7.31
C ILE A 326 26.79 -1.19 8.02
N LEU A 327 26.82 -2.50 7.78
CA LEU A 327 27.79 -3.38 8.43
C LEU A 327 29.22 -3.06 8.01
N VAL A 328 29.46 -2.85 6.72
CA VAL A 328 30.75 -2.47 6.17
C VAL A 328 31.21 -1.12 6.75
N ARG A 329 30.36 -0.08 6.65
CA ARG A 329 30.76 1.28 7.03
C ARG A 329 30.80 1.53 8.52
N ASN A 330 29.87 0.94 9.28
CA ASN A 330 29.76 1.22 10.71
C ASN A 330 30.55 0.24 11.59
N LEU A 331 30.73 -1.00 11.12
CA LEU A 331 31.36 -2.08 11.88
C LEU A 331 32.66 -2.63 11.23
N GLY A 332 32.92 -2.27 9.97
CA GLY A 332 34.06 -2.82 9.22
C GLY A 332 33.96 -4.32 8.96
N LYS A 333 32.74 -4.84 8.82
CA LYS A 333 32.47 -6.23 8.50
C LYS A 333 32.13 -6.35 7.03
N ASP A 334 33.02 -6.95 6.25
CA ASP A 334 32.78 -7.26 4.85
C ASP A 334 32.08 -8.62 4.75
N GLY A 335 31.12 -8.73 3.83
CA GLY A 335 30.40 -9.96 3.50
C GLY A 335 29.00 -9.68 2.98
N ASP A 336 28.53 -10.56 2.14
CA ASP A 336 27.15 -10.55 1.69
C ASP A 336 26.25 -10.87 2.88
N VAL A 337 25.18 -10.12 2.98
CA VAL A 337 24.20 -10.23 4.07
C VAL A 337 22.90 -10.70 3.49
N THR A 338 22.41 -11.80 3.98
CA THR A 338 21.05 -12.29 3.69
C THR A 338 20.13 -11.97 4.85
N ILE A 339 18.91 -11.56 4.53
CA ILE A 339 17.88 -11.32 5.52
C ILE A 339 16.72 -12.28 5.32
N THR A 340 16.09 -12.66 6.42
CA THR A 340 14.86 -13.44 6.41
C THR A 340 13.73 -12.62 7.02
N TRP A 341 12.68 -12.34 6.23
CA TRP A 341 11.49 -11.65 6.73
C TRP A 341 10.70 -12.55 7.67
N ASN A 342 10.27 -11.98 8.79
CA ASN A 342 9.35 -12.69 9.67
C ASN A 342 7.99 -12.85 8.99
N SER A 343 7.31 -13.97 9.27
CA SER A 343 6.01 -14.27 8.66
C SER A 343 4.99 -13.15 8.86
N VAL A 344 4.28 -12.81 7.80
CA VAL A 344 3.18 -11.84 7.80
C VAL A 344 2.02 -12.36 8.65
N THR A 345 1.78 -13.66 8.61
CA THR A 345 0.73 -14.33 9.37
C THR A 345 1.25 -14.78 10.72
N GLN A 346 0.76 -14.18 11.79
CA GLN A 346 0.92 -14.78 13.11
C GLN A 346 -0.16 -15.86 13.29
N PRO A 347 0.23 -17.11 13.57
CA PRO A 347 -0.73 -18.17 13.86
C PRO A 347 -1.57 -17.78 15.09
N THR A 348 -2.83 -18.16 15.09
CA THR A 348 -3.67 -18.06 16.29
C THR A 348 -3.10 -18.97 17.39
N ASP A 349 -3.47 -18.74 18.66
CA ASP A 349 -3.00 -19.58 19.76
C ASP A 349 -3.35 -21.07 19.56
N GLU A 350 -4.49 -21.37 18.92
CA GLU A 350 -4.89 -22.73 18.57
C GLU A 350 -4.03 -23.31 17.44
N GLU A 351 -3.81 -22.56 16.37
CA GLU A 351 -2.93 -22.95 15.26
C GLU A 351 -1.49 -23.12 15.75
N PHE A 352 -1.02 -22.23 16.62
CA PHE A 352 0.30 -22.32 17.23
C PHE A 352 0.43 -23.58 18.08
N THR A 353 -0.55 -23.87 18.94
CA THR A 353 -0.54 -25.08 19.79
C THR A 353 -0.55 -26.34 18.95
N LYS A 354 -1.35 -26.38 17.89
CA LYS A 354 -1.39 -27.49 16.95
C LYS A 354 -0.06 -27.68 16.23
N MET A 355 0.52 -26.58 15.72
CA MET A 355 1.81 -26.60 15.03
C MET A 355 2.92 -27.11 15.95
N VAL A 356 2.97 -26.67 17.20
CA VAL A 356 3.94 -27.14 18.20
C VAL A 356 3.77 -28.65 18.48
N LYS A 357 2.52 -29.09 18.58
CA LYS A 357 2.23 -30.51 18.77
C LYS A 357 2.68 -31.36 17.58
N ASP A 358 2.29 -30.96 16.37
CA ASP A 358 2.66 -31.68 15.14
C ASP A 358 4.20 -31.69 14.95
N GLN A 359 4.90 -30.58 15.25
CA GLN A 359 6.36 -30.54 15.26
C GLN A 359 6.99 -31.44 16.32
N SER A 360 6.42 -31.51 17.51
CA SER A 360 6.91 -32.36 18.57
C SER A 360 6.80 -33.84 18.18
N GLU A 361 5.68 -34.27 17.60
CA GLU A 361 5.48 -35.60 17.07
C GLU A 361 6.47 -35.92 15.93
N TYR A 362 6.68 -35.00 15.04
CA TYR A 362 7.63 -35.13 13.93
C TYR A 362 9.08 -35.27 14.41
N PHE A 363 9.53 -34.44 15.34
CA PHE A 363 10.88 -34.55 15.91
C PHE A 363 11.07 -35.82 16.76
N HIS A 364 10.03 -36.27 17.47
CA HIS A 364 10.06 -37.51 18.19
C HIS A 364 10.34 -38.69 17.26
N THR A 365 9.66 -38.75 16.12
CA THR A 365 9.89 -39.79 15.11
C THR A 365 11.33 -39.74 14.56
N PHE A 366 11.88 -38.58 14.30
CA PHE A 366 13.28 -38.47 13.81
C PHE A 366 14.32 -38.88 14.86
N ILE A 367 14.05 -38.66 16.14
CA ILE A 367 14.91 -39.14 17.21
C ILE A 367 14.82 -40.68 17.33
N GLU A 368 13.62 -41.25 17.24
CA GLU A 368 13.42 -42.71 17.27
C GLU A 368 14.07 -43.40 16.07
N ASP A 369 13.96 -42.82 14.89
CA ASP A 369 14.57 -43.35 13.66
C ASP A 369 16.10 -43.10 13.60
N GLY A 370 16.68 -42.42 14.60
CA GLY A 370 18.12 -42.12 14.64
C GLY A 370 18.59 -41.13 13.57
N VAL A 371 17.69 -40.36 12.98
CA VAL A 371 17.98 -39.33 11.95
C VAL A 371 18.53 -38.07 12.59
N LEU A 372 18.01 -37.68 13.77
CA LEU A 372 18.43 -36.51 14.54
C LEU A 372 18.71 -36.91 16.00
N THR A 373 19.69 -36.24 16.59
CA THR A 373 19.94 -36.36 18.04
C THR A 373 19.06 -35.39 18.82
N PRO A 374 18.76 -35.65 20.10
CA PRO A 374 18.01 -34.72 20.96
C PRO A 374 18.66 -33.32 21.05
N GLU A 375 20.00 -33.24 20.97
CA GLU A 375 20.75 -31.98 20.99
C GLU A 375 20.57 -31.17 19.70
N GLU A 376 20.58 -31.85 18.56
CA GLU A 376 20.30 -31.20 17.25
C GLU A 376 18.86 -30.67 17.19
N VAL A 377 17.88 -31.47 17.65
CA VAL A 377 16.48 -31.03 17.74
C VAL A 377 16.35 -29.84 18.67
N ARG A 378 17.00 -29.88 19.84
CA ARG A 378 17.04 -28.75 20.77
C ARG A 378 17.61 -27.50 20.10
N THR A 379 18.70 -27.63 19.36
CA THR A 379 19.31 -26.51 18.63
C THR A 379 18.40 -25.97 17.56
N ILE A 380 17.73 -26.82 16.79
CA ILE A 380 16.77 -26.43 15.74
C ILE A 380 15.58 -25.68 16.35
N MET A 381 15.00 -26.23 17.44
CA MET A 381 13.82 -25.63 18.07
C MET A 381 14.09 -24.27 18.70
N PHE A 382 15.28 -24.06 19.25
CA PHE A 382 15.65 -22.79 19.90
C PHE A 382 16.33 -21.79 18.94
N LYS A 383 17.04 -22.28 17.91
CA LYS A 383 17.74 -21.43 16.94
C LYS A 383 16.79 -20.72 15.99
N ASN A 384 15.67 -21.34 15.67
CA ASN A 384 14.67 -20.75 14.77
C ASN A 384 13.70 -19.78 15.47
N GLY A 385 13.87 -19.48 16.76
CA GLY A 385 13.17 -18.39 17.48
C GLY A 385 11.64 -18.38 17.44
N HIS A 386 11.05 -19.20 16.56
CA HIS A 386 9.64 -19.11 16.20
C HIS A 386 8.73 -20.06 16.98
N THR A 387 9.27 -21.15 17.54
CA THR A 387 8.44 -22.19 18.17
C THR A 387 8.26 -21.95 19.67
N PHE A 388 9.28 -21.45 20.35
CA PHE A 388 9.19 -21.12 21.77
C PHE A 388 9.88 -19.79 22.04
N LYS A 389 9.18 -18.84 22.67
CA LYS A 389 9.77 -17.60 23.22
C LYS A 389 10.66 -17.87 24.44
N LEU A 390 11.30 -19.01 24.51
CA LEU A 390 12.17 -19.45 25.59
C LEU A 390 13.62 -19.27 25.13
N SER A 391 14.41 -18.53 25.90
CA SER A 391 15.87 -18.50 25.74
C SER A 391 16.46 -19.82 26.21
N LEU A 392 17.49 -20.32 25.52
CA LEU A 392 18.32 -21.40 26.04
C LEU A 392 18.83 -21.00 27.45
N PRO A 393 18.77 -21.89 28.42
CA PRO A 393 19.47 -21.66 29.69
C PRO A 393 20.95 -21.46 29.38
N GLU A 394 21.56 -20.42 29.96
CA GLU A 394 23.01 -20.23 29.87
C GLU A 394 23.68 -21.50 30.39
N GLU A 395 24.57 -22.09 29.57
CA GLU A 395 25.44 -23.16 30.03
C GLU A 395 26.21 -22.64 31.23
N LYS A 396 26.01 -23.25 32.39
CA LYS A 396 26.91 -23.03 33.51
C LYS A 396 28.26 -23.55 33.07
N GLN A 397 29.23 -22.66 32.93
CA GLN A 397 30.63 -23.05 32.93
C GLN A 397 30.83 -23.82 34.23
N GLU A 398 31.07 -25.14 34.14
CA GLU A 398 31.63 -25.89 35.25
C GLU A 398 33.02 -25.28 35.47
N ASP A 399 33.18 -24.54 36.57
CA ASP A 399 34.47 -24.17 37.07
C ASP A 399 35.16 -25.48 37.46
N ASP A 400 36.15 -25.90 36.65
CA ASP A 400 37.09 -26.93 37.04
C ASP A 400 37.95 -26.32 38.18
N GLU A 401 37.52 -26.57 39.41
CA GLU A 401 38.41 -26.47 40.58
C GLU A 401 39.26 -27.74 40.66
N GLU A 402 40.55 -27.64 40.34
CA GLU A 402 41.62 -28.40 40.95
C GLU A 402 42.57 -27.45 41.70
#